data_0dce88074d4b448ab250a9af3c8f6a92
#
_entry.id   0dce88074d4b448ab250a9af3c8f6a92
#
_cell.length_a   1.000
_cell.length_b   1.000
_cell.length_c   1.000
_cell.angle_alpha   90.00
_cell.angle_beta   90.00
_cell.angle_gamma   90.00
#
_symmetry.space_group_name_H-M   'P 1'
#
loop_
_entity.id
_entity.type
_entity.pdbx_description
1 polymer ?
#
loop_
_entity_poly.entity_id
_entity_poly.type
_entity_poly.pdbx_seq_one_letter_code
_entity_poly.pdbx_strand_id
1 'polypeptide(L)'
;MVFQQFNLFPHMDIMKNLTIAPMKLQGKGQKEAEEEAMGLLERVGLADRAHAYPSQLSGGQKQRIAIVRALCMKPDVMLFDEPTSALDPEMVGEVLSVMRDLAREKMTMVVVTHEMGFAREVATRVMFMDEGHFMEEAAPEEFFSNPKNERLSPS
;
A
#
# COMPACT_ATOMS: atom_id res chain seq x y z
N MET A 1 -4.24 -1.16 7.86
CA MET A 1 -4.79 -0.28 6.82
C MET A 1 -3.76 0.76 6.40
N VAL A 2 -3.64 1.00 5.11
CA VAL A 2 -2.71 2.00 4.57
C VAL A 2 -3.52 3.16 4.00
N PHE A 3 -3.32 4.35 4.56
CA PHE A 3 -4.05 5.55 4.19
C PHE A 3 -3.28 6.40 3.18
N GLN A 4 -3.96 7.39 2.59
CA GLN A 4 -3.31 8.39 1.75
C GLN A 4 -2.36 9.29 2.57
N GLN A 5 -2.59 9.43 3.87
CA GLN A 5 -1.66 10.06 4.80
C GLN A 5 -0.79 8.97 5.44
N PHE A 6 0.47 9.28 5.66
CA PHE A 6 1.47 8.24 6.00
C PHE A 6 1.39 7.74 7.45
N ASN A 7 0.91 8.54 8.37
CA ASN A 7 0.70 8.20 9.79
C ASN A 7 1.92 7.60 10.52
N LEU A 8 3.13 7.97 10.12
CA LEU A 8 4.35 7.57 10.81
C LEU A 8 4.58 8.46 12.03
N PHE A 9 5.14 7.88 13.08
CA PHE A 9 5.48 8.64 14.29
C PHE A 9 6.73 9.47 14.03
N PRO A 10 6.64 10.81 14.02
CA PRO A 10 7.77 11.65 13.58
C PRO A 10 8.95 11.67 14.56
N HIS A 11 8.73 11.31 15.81
CA HIS A 11 9.77 11.29 16.84
C HIS A 11 10.51 9.96 16.97
N MET A 12 10.15 8.97 16.14
CA MET A 12 10.78 7.66 16.10
C MET A 12 11.46 7.46 14.76
N ASP A 13 12.60 6.75 14.75
CA ASP A 13 13.22 6.37 13.49
C ASP A 13 12.35 5.30 12.77
N ILE A 14 12.71 4.97 11.55
CA ILE A 14 11.91 4.05 10.74
C ILE A 14 11.87 2.66 11.38
N MET A 15 13.00 2.15 11.84
CA MET A 15 13.05 0.83 12.48
C MET A 15 12.07 0.75 13.65
N LYS A 16 12.04 1.76 14.49
CA LYS A 16 11.13 1.79 15.63
C LYS A 16 9.67 1.92 15.22
N ASN A 17 9.39 2.73 14.17
CA ASN A 17 8.05 2.80 13.60
C ASN A 17 7.55 1.41 13.16
N LEU A 18 8.45 0.56 12.64
CA LEU A 18 8.09 -0.75 12.13
C LEU A 18 7.97 -1.81 13.22
N THR A 19 8.75 -1.70 14.28
CA THR A 19 8.85 -2.77 15.28
C THR A 19 7.97 -2.57 16.50
N ILE A 20 7.54 -1.35 16.78
CA ILE A 20 6.82 -1.04 18.02
C ILE A 20 5.52 -1.85 18.16
N ALA A 21 4.71 -1.94 17.10
CA ALA A 21 3.44 -2.66 17.17
C ALA A 21 3.64 -4.18 17.27
N PRO A 22 4.49 -4.84 16.46
CA PRO A 22 4.75 -6.26 16.64
C PRO A 22 5.28 -6.61 18.03
N MET A 23 6.15 -5.79 18.60
CA MET A 23 6.68 -6.02 19.94
C MET A 23 5.62 -5.88 21.03
N LYS A 24 4.77 -4.84 20.95
CA LYS A 24 3.77 -4.57 21.96
C LYS A 24 2.52 -5.42 21.83
N LEU A 25 2.07 -5.67 20.60
CA LEU A 25 0.78 -6.32 20.34
C LEU A 25 0.91 -7.82 20.12
N GLN A 26 2.05 -8.29 19.61
CA GLN A 26 2.28 -9.70 19.31
C GLN A 26 3.33 -10.34 20.20
N GLY A 27 3.90 -9.58 21.12
CA GLY A 27 4.90 -10.10 22.05
C GLY A 27 6.20 -10.53 21.40
N LYS A 28 6.53 -10.05 20.18
CA LYS A 28 7.78 -10.41 19.51
C LYS A 28 8.97 -9.83 20.23
N GLY A 29 10.07 -10.59 20.22
CA GLY A 29 11.36 -10.11 20.69
C GLY A 29 11.89 -9.01 19.77
N GLN A 30 12.70 -8.10 20.32
CA GLN A 30 13.27 -7.00 19.57
C GLN A 30 14.07 -7.48 18.36
N LYS A 31 14.94 -8.47 18.56
CA LYS A 31 15.77 -8.98 17.48
C LYS A 31 14.96 -9.57 16.34
N GLU A 32 13.95 -10.36 16.65
CA GLU A 32 13.08 -10.97 15.65
C GLU A 32 12.31 -9.89 14.87
N ALA A 33 11.73 -8.91 15.58
CA ALA A 33 11.01 -7.82 14.95
C ALA A 33 11.91 -7.00 14.02
N GLU A 34 13.13 -6.70 14.44
CA GLU A 34 14.08 -5.94 13.63
C GLU A 34 14.53 -6.71 12.40
N GLU A 35 14.77 -8.01 12.51
CA GLU A 35 15.16 -8.85 11.38
C GLU A 35 14.04 -8.92 10.33
N GLU A 36 12.80 -9.12 10.76
CA GLU A 36 11.66 -9.13 9.86
C GLU A 36 11.44 -7.78 9.19
N ALA A 37 11.54 -6.69 9.95
CA ALA A 37 11.41 -5.34 9.42
C ALA A 37 12.50 -5.05 8.40
N MET A 38 13.74 -5.43 8.66
CA MET A 38 14.84 -5.22 7.74
C MET A 38 14.64 -5.97 6.43
N GLY A 39 14.17 -7.22 6.49
CA GLY A 39 13.85 -7.99 5.29
C GLY A 39 12.80 -7.32 4.42
N LEU A 40 11.77 -6.76 5.03
CA LEU A 40 10.73 -6.04 4.32
C LEU A 40 11.23 -4.71 3.75
N LEU A 41 12.10 -4.00 4.48
CA LEU A 41 12.73 -2.79 3.98
C LEU A 41 13.60 -3.08 2.74
N GLU A 42 14.32 -4.19 2.74
CA GLU A 42 15.10 -4.61 1.58
C GLU A 42 14.22 -4.84 0.36
N ARG A 43 13.03 -5.44 0.55
CA ARG A 43 12.08 -5.68 -0.54
C ARG A 43 11.61 -4.40 -1.21
N VAL A 44 11.47 -3.32 -0.45
CA VAL A 44 11.02 -2.03 -0.99
C VAL A 44 12.17 -1.08 -1.31
N GLY A 45 13.42 -1.55 -1.18
CA GLY A 45 14.60 -0.75 -1.52
C GLY A 45 14.96 0.32 -0.52
N LEU A 46 14.56 0.17 0.74
CA LEU A 46 14.76 1.19 1.78
C LEU A 46 15.55 0.68 2.99
N ALA A 47 16.32 -0.40 2.84
CA ALA A 47 17.12 -0.94 3.95
C ALA A 47 18.11 0.08 4.51
N ASP A 48 18.65 0.97 3.66
CA ASP A 48 19.57 2.01 4.06
C ASP A 48 18.90 3.17 4.82
N ARG A 49 17.57 3.16 4.93
CA ARG A 49 16.80 4.17 5.63
C ARG A 49 16.24 3.69 6.97
N ALA A 50 16.69 2.55 7.45
CA ALA A 50 16.16 1.95 8.68
C ALA A 50 16.28 2.87 9.90
N HIS A 51 17.34 3.67 9.97
CA HIS A 51 17.57 4.57 11.10
C HIS A 51 17.32 6.04 10.76
N ALA A 52 16.72 6.32 9.60
CA ALA A 52 16.26 7.65 9.25
C ALA A 52 14.97 7.99 9.99
N TYR A 53 14.67 9.28 10.09
CA TYR A 53 13.40 9.76 10.62
C TYR A 53 12.45 10.09 9.47
N PRO A 54 11.12 10.06 9.70
CA PRO A 54 10.16 10.37 8.64
C PRO A 54 10.42 11.69 7.92
N SER A 55 10.88 12.72 8.62
CA SER A 55 11.16 14.03 8.04
C SER A 55 12.28 14.00 6.99
N GLN A 56 13.09 12.95 6.98
CA GLN A 56 14.21 12.78 6.04
C GLN A 56 13.84 12.02 4.77
N LEU A 57 12.57 11.64 4.65
CA LEU A 57 12.10 10.79 3.56
C LEU A 57 11.16 11.55 2.61
N SER A 58 11.15 11.14 1.33
CA SER A 58 10.17 11.62 0.36
C SER A 58 8.78 11.04 0.67
N GLY A 59 7.74 11.60 0.06
CA GLY A 59 6.38 11.08 0.21
C GLY A 59 6.25 9.62 -0.23
N GLY A 60 6.87 9.26 -1.36
CA GLY A 60 6.86 7.89 -1.86
C GLY A 60 7.58 6.92 -0.93
N GLN A 61 8.71 7.37 -0.36
CA GLN A 61 9.43 6.57 0.64
C GLN A 61 8.59 6.37 1.90
N LYS A 62 7.97 7.43 2.42
CA LYS A 62 7.09 7.33 3.59
C LYS A 62 5.93 6.36 3.33
N GLN A 63 5.35 6.40 2.15
CA GLN A 63 4.23 5.51 1.82
C GLN A 63 4.68 4.06 1.75
N ARG A 64 5.84 3.79 1.16
CA ARG A 64 6.40 2.43 1.16
C ARG A 64 6.68 1.95 2.59
N ILE A 65 7.16 2.83 3.47
CA ILE A 65 7.34 2.50 4.88
C ILE A 65 6.01 2.20 5.56
N ALA A 66 4.97 2.96 5.25
CA ALA A 66 3.63 2.70 5.81
C ALA A 66 3.12 1.31 5.39
N ILE A 67 3.38 0.91 4.16
CA ILE A 67 3.04 -0.44 3.67
C ILE A 67 3.84 -1.49 4.44
N VAL A 68 5.14 -1.30 4.58
CA VAL A 68 6.01 -2.21 5.34
C VAL A 68 5.54 -2.34 6.78
N ARG A 69 5.17 -1.22 7.40
CA ARG A 69 4.67 -1.24 8.78
C ARG A 69 3.44 -2.13 8.91
N ALA A 70 2.50 -2.02 7.97
CA ALA A 70 1.33 -2.90 7.96
C ALA A 70 1.72 -4.36 7.78
N LEU A 71 2.67 -4.65 6.88
CA LEU A 71 3.15 -6.01 6.63
C LEU A 71 3.86 -6.63 7.84
N CYS A 72 4.50 -5.81 8.68
CA CYS A 72 5.15 -6.30 9.91
C CYS A 72 4.17 -6.96 10.86
N MET A 73 2.89 -6.61 10.78
CA MET A 73 1.83 -7.21 11.59
C MET A 73 1.29 -8.52 11.02
N LYS A 74 1.80 -8.95 9.86
CA LYS A 74 1.38 -10.18 9.17
C LYS A 74 -0.13 -10.27 8.98
N PRO A 75 -0.74 -9.28 8.32
CA PRO A 75 -2.19 -9.22 8.16
C PRO A 75 -2.68 -10.26 7.16
N ASP A 76 -3.90 -10.75 7.37
CA ASP A 76 -4.56 -11.61 6.38
C ASP A 76 -5.08 -10.81 5.21
N VAL A 77 -5.46 -9.54 5.45
CA VAL A 77 -5.99 -8.64 4.43
C VAL A 77 -5.32 -7.28 4.57
N MET A 78 -4.85 -6.72 3.47
CA MET A 78 -4.34 -5.35 3.42
C MET A 78 -5.41 -4.42 2.86
N LEU A 79 -5.61 -3.30 3.54
CA LEU A 79 -6.56 -2.27 3.11
C LEU A 79 -5.79 -1.02 2.69
N PHE A 80 -5.97 -0.59 1.45
CA PHE A 80 -5.36 0.62 0.91
C PHE A 80 -6.43 1.63 0.54
N ASP A 81 -6.36 2.82 1.13
CA ASP A 81 -7.31 3.90 0.83
C ASP A 81 -6.58 5.02 0.10
N GLU A 82 -6.71 5.03 -1.22
CA GLU A 82 -6.07 5.99 -2.12
C GLU A 82 -4.58 6.19 -1.81
N PRO A 83 -3.77 5.11 -1.85
CA PRO A 83 -2.39 5.15 -1.36
C PRO A 83 -1.46 6.08 -2.14
N THR A 84 -1.85 6.52 -3.33
CA THR A 84 -1.03 7.38 -4.17
C THR A 84 -1.56 8.80 -4.32
N SER A 85 -2.74 9.11 -3.75
CA SER A 85 -3.41 10.40 -3.99
C SER A 85 -2.65 11.62 -3.45
N ALA A 86 -1.87 11.44 -2.40
CA ALA A 86 -1.09 12.53 -1.79
C ALA A 86 0.34 12.62 -2.35
N LEU A 87 0.67 11.84 -3.40
CA LEU A 87 2.02 11.76 -3.95
C LEU A 87 2.17 12.54 -5.25
N ASP A 88 3.37 13.05 -5.49
CA ASP A 88 3.73 13.59 -6.80
C ASP A 88 3.73 12.45 -7.83
N PRO A 89 3.38 12.75 -9.10
CA PRO A 89 3.31 11.71 -10.14
C PRO A 89 4.56 10.85 -10.27
N GLU A 90 5.73 11.43 -10.06
CA GLU A 90 7.01 10.71 -10.15
C GLU A 90 7.21 9.69 -9.03
N MET A 91 6.49 9.82 -7.92
CA MET A 91 6.57 8.91 -6.78
C MET A 91 5.54 7.79 -6.84
N VAL A 92 4.50 7.96 -7.63
CA VAL A 92 3.38 7.01 -7.72
C VAL A 92 3.84 5.63 -8.18
N GLY A 93 4.70 5.58 -9.20
CA GLY A 93 5.16 4.32 -9.79
C GLY A 93 5.87 3.41 -8.79
N GLU A 94 6.66 3.97 -7.89
CA GLU A 94 7.39 3.19 -6.87
C GLU A 94 6.42 2.51 -5.88
N VAL A 95 5.39 3.24 -5.46
CA VAL A 95 4.38 2.69 -4.54
C VAL A 95 3.54 1.62 -5.23
N LEU A 96 3.11 1.88 -6.46
CA LEU A 96 2.33 0.89 -7.21
C LEU A 96 3.14 -0.37 -7.51
N SER A 97 4.45 -0.25 -7.73
CA SER A 97 5.34 -1.39 -7.93
C SER A 97 5.34 -2.31 -6.70
N VAL A 98 5.42 -1.75 -5.50
CA VAL A 98 5.33 -2.54 -4.26
C VAL A 98 3.99 -3.25 -4.17
N MET A 99 2.90 -2.56 -4.49
CA MET A 99 1.57 -3.15 -4.45
C MET A 99 1.39 -4.27 -5.48
N ARG A 100 1.98 -4.12 -6.68
CA ARG A 100 1.99 -5.18 -7.69
C ARG A 100 2.70 -6.43 -7.20
N ASP A 101 3.84 -6.25 -6.53
CA ASP A 101 4.59 -7.38 -5.98
C ASP A 101 3.76 -8.13 -4.93
N LEU A 102 3.05 -7.42 -4.08
CA LEU A 102 2.15 -8.03 -3.09
C LEU A 102 1.01 -8.79 -3.78
N ALA A 103 0.46 -8.23 -4.86
CA ALA A 103 -0.60 -8.90 -5.63
C ALA A 103 -0.09 -10.19 -6.29
N ARG A 104 1.13 -10.19 -6.80
CA ARG A 104 1.76 -11.38 -7.38
C ARG A 104 1.95 -12.49 -6.35
N GLU A 105 2.18 -12.12 -5.10
CA GLU A 105 2.29 -13.06 -3.99
C GLU A 105 0.93 -13.51 -3.46
N LYS A 106 -0.15 -13.09 -4.14
CA LYS A 106 -1.54 -13.44 -3.81
C LYS A 106 -1.98 -12.93 -2.44
N MET A 107 -1.40 -11.83 -2.00
CA MET A 107 -1.88 -11.12 -0.81
C MET A 107 -3.30 -10.63 -1.06
N THR A 108 -4.21 -10.92 -0.13
CA THR A 108 -5.58 -10.40 -0.21
C THR A 108 -5.55 -8.91 0.09
N MET A 109 -6.01 -8.09 -0.86
CA MET A 109 -5.99 -6.64 -0.74
C MET A 109 -7.32 -6.05 -1.17
N VAL A 110 -7.76 -5.04 -0.43
CA VAL A 110 -8.86 -4.16 -0.85
C VAL A 110 -8.24 -2.80 -1.11
N VAL A 111 -8.37 -2.30 -2.33
CA VAL A 111 -7.72 -1.06 -2.76
C VAL A 111 -8.76 -0.09 -3.28
N VAL A 112 -8.84 1.08 -2.65
CA VAL A 112 -9.63 2.21 -3.16
C VAL A 112 -8.65 3.09 -3.92
N THR A 113 -8.83 3.24 -5.23
CA THR A 113 -7.88 3.95 -6.06
C THR A 113 -8.53 4.55 -7.30
N HIS A 114 -7.92 5.63 -7.81
CA HIS A 114 -8.22 6.20 -9.12
C HIS A 114 -7.19 5.75 -10.17
N GLU A 115 -6.22 4.93 -9.79
CA GLU A 115 -5.20 4.39 -10.70
C GLU A 115 -5.76 3.22 -11.49
N MET A 116 -6.47 3.54 -12.56
CA MET A 116 -7.19 2.53 -13.36
C MET A 116 -6.27 1.54 -14.06
N GLY A 117 -5.10 1.98 -14.51
CA GLY A 117 -4.10 1.09 -15.11
C GLY A 117 -3.63 0.03 -14.13
N PHE A 118 -3.39 0.42 -12.88
CA PHE A 118 -3.02 -0.51 -11.82
C PHE A 118 -4.15 -1.50 -11.53
N ALA A 119 -5.39 -1.01 -11.40
CA ALA A 119 -6.53 -1.86 -11.15
C ALA A 119 -6.72 -2.89 -12.26
N ARG A 120 -6.59 -2.48 -13.51
CA ARG A 120 -6.69 -3.36 -14.68
C ARG A 120 -5.63 -4.46 -14.67
N GLU A 121 -4.42 -4.12 -14.26
CA GLU A 121 -3.28 -5.04 -14.26
C GLU A 121 -3.36 -6.12 -13.18
N VAL A 122 -3.81 -5.77 -11.97
CA VAL A 122 -3.64 -6.64 -10.80
C VAL A 122 -4.94 -7.10 -10.14
N ALA A 123 -6.06 -6.43 -10.37
CA ALA A 123 -7.30 -6.76 -9.67
C ALA A 123 -7.92 -8.05 -10.19
N THR A 124 -8.52 -8.83 -9.28
CA THR A 124 -9.35 -9.97 -9.65
C THR A 124 -10.82 -9.59 -9.75
N ARG A 125 -11.21 -8.53 -9.05
CA ARG A 125 -12.55 -7.94 -9.15
C ARG A 125 -12.42 -6.42 -9.04
N VAL A 126 -13.23 -5.71 -9.80
CA VAL A 126 -13.28 -4.24 -9.78
C VAL A 126 -14.71 -3.80 -9.49
N MET A 127 -14.84 -2.84 -8.59
CA MET A 127 -16.11 -2.21 -8.26
C MET A 127 -16.02 -0.72 -8.52
N PHE A 128 -17.02 -0.17 -9.19
CA PHE A 128 -17.12 1.27 -9.41
C PHE A 128 -18.18 1.84 -8.48
N MET A 129 -17.83 2.88 -7.73
CA MET A 129 -18.75 3.57 -6.83
C MET A 129 -18.81 5.04 -7.18
N ASP A 130 -20.01 5.59 -7.18
CA ASP A 130 -20.26 7.00 -7.46
C ASP A 130 -21.30 7.51 -6.46
N GLU A 131 -20.98 8.66 -5.83
CA GLU A 131 -21.83 9.28 -4.81
C GLU A 131 -22.19 8.32 -3.66
N GLY A 132 -21.23 7.44 -3.30
CA GLY A 132 -21.45 6.46 -2.23
C GLY A 132 -22.30 5.26 -2.65
N HIS A 133 -22.71 5.19 -3.90
CA HIS A 133 -23.50 4.08 -4.43
C HIS A 133 -22.66 3.14 -5.28
N PHE A 134 -22.99 1.88 -5.19
CA PHE A 134 -22.37 0.83 -5.99
C PHE A 134 -22.91 0.90 -7.42
N MET A 135 -22.04 1.13 -8.40
CA MET A 135 -22.43 1.34 -9.79
C MET A 135 -22.20 0.11 -10.67
N GLU A 136 -21.04 -0.52 -10.56
CA GLU A 136 -20.70 -1.66 -11.41
C GLU A 136 -19.63 -2.52 -10.73
N GLU A 137 -19.76 -3.84 -10.91
CA GLU A 137 -18.77 -4.80 -10.45
C GLU A 137 -18.53 -5.82 -11.56
N ALA A 138 -17.25 -6.10 -11.86
CA ALA A 138 -16.87 -7.05 -12.89
C ALA A 138 -15.41 -7.47 -12.74
N ALA A 139 -15.01 -8.53 -13.48
CA ALA A 139 -13.59 -8.83 -13.65
C ALA A 139 -12.94 -7.69 -14.44
N PRO A 140 -11.63 -7.41 -14.23
CA PRO A 140 -10.96 -6.26 -14.86
C PRO A 140 -11.11 -6.18 -16.37
N GLU A 141 -10.99 -7.29 -17.07
CA GLU A 141 -11.11 -7.29 -18.53
C GLU A 141 -12.49 -6.87 -19.00
N GLU A 142 -13.53 -7.37 -18.36
CA GLU A 142 -14.91 -7.02 -18.66
C GLU A 142 -15.18 -5.56 -18.28
N PHE A 143 -14.69 -5.13 -17.11
CA PHE A 143 -14.89 -3.79 -16.60
C PHE A 143 -14.30 -2.72 -17.54
N PHE A 144 -13.08 -2.91 -18.02
CA PHE A 144 -12.38 -1.93 -18.85
C PHE A 144 -12.66 -2.08 -20.35
N SER A 145 -13.00 -3.27 -20.81
CA SER A 145 -13.25 -3.51 -22.23
C SER A 145 -14.70 -3.25 -22.63
N ASN A 146 -15.65 -3.44 -21.71
CA ASN A 146 -17.06 -3.28 -21.97
C ASN A 146 -17.77 -2.68 -20.76
N PRO A 147 -17.49 -1.42 -20.43
CA PRO A 147 -18.10 -0.78 -19.26
C PRO A 147 -19.61 -0.57 -19.51
N LYS A 148 -20.40 -0.94 -18.52
CA LYS A 148 -21.87 -0.81 -18.56
C LYS A 148 -22.34 0.57 -18.14
N ASN A 149 -21.46 1.37 -17.56
CA ASN A 149 -21.74 2.73 -17.10
C ASN A 149 -20.93 3.71 -17.93
N GLU A 150 -21.57 4.74 -18.48
CA GLU A 150 -20.91 5.73 -19.33
C GLU A 150 -19.76 6.47 -18.67
N ARG A 151 -19.80 6.61 -17.33
CA ARG A 151 -18.71 7.26 -16.59
C ARG A 151 -17.41 6.46 -16.59
N LEU A 152 -17.50 5.17 -16.93
CA LEU A 152 -16.34 4.29 -17.00
C LEU A 152 -15.75 4.23 -18.41
N SER A 153 -16.46 4.74 -19.41
CA SER A 153 -15.98 4.75 -20.77
C SER A 153 -14.89 5.80 -20.93
N PRO A 154 -13.77 5.47 -21.62
CA PRO A 154 -12.77 6.47 -21.92
C PRO A 154 -13.36 7.53 -22.84
N SER A 155 -13.17 8.73 -22.50
CA SER A 155 -13.65 9.86 -23.30
C SER A 155 -12.61 10.25 -24.35
#